data_21c108aad4e56e95bed2be9426c673b5
#
_entry.id   21c108aad4e56e95bed2be9426c673b5
#
_cell.length_a   1.000
_cell.length_b   1.000
_cell.length_c   1.000
_cell.angle_alpha   90.00
_cell.angle_beta   90.00
_cell.angle_gamma   90.00
#
_symmetry.space_group_name_H-M   'P 1'
#
loop_
_entity.id
_entity.type
_entity.pdbx_description
1 polymer ?
#
loop_
_entity_poly.entity_id
_entity_poly.type
_entity_poly.pdbx_seq_one_letter_code
_entity_poly.pdbx_strand_id
1 'polypeptide(L)'
;AEGQRRYVESLSAYARQFLGGVEKPNVELIEGLSPAISIDQKTTSNNPRSTVGTVTEIYDYLRLLYARTGVPYCPNHNIPITGQTITEMVNQVMDLPDRSKLTVLAPTVRNKKGSFKDVFAKLLKDGYIRVRIDGEVVMLEDEPELEKNKRHDIDVVIDRIVKTDESRSRVYDSIETALNLADGRAIVLNGEEELDFSTHFSCHICGFTVPKLEPRLFSFNAPIGACDNCHGLGITEEVDVDNLIPDRSKSIRQGGIRYYKNIIGTDNIEWQTFAVLLKHYKIDLDTPIKDLTKKQLEVILYGSDVPIRYTITSSGGNSYNRNDFIEGIKNMIERRYVETTSSMSKEWYHSFMVESVCPKCHGQRLNPEALSVRVGDKNICEFTKLSVGKALDWINNLKLDVEKTKIAELVLKEIRNRLSFLKDVGLEYLSLDRLAGTLSGGEAQRIRLATQIGSRLSGVLYVLDEPSIGLHQRDNSKLIKTLQNMRDLGNSLIIVEHDEDTMLHSDWIVDIGPGAGIHGGEVIANGTPEEIKNSPNSITGQYLSGRKVIPMPETRRKGSGKVVELK
;
A
#
# COMPACT_ATOMS: atom_id res chain seq x y z
N ALA A 1 -1.48 9.60 -31.88
CA ALA A 1 -2.77 8.86 -31.77
C ALA A 1 -2.68 7.49 -32.41
N GLU A 2 -2.50 7.36 -33.75
CA GLU A 2 -2.54 6.04 -34.44
C GLU A 2 -1.42 5.08 -33.99
N GLY A 3 -0.19 5.54 -33.82
CA GLY A 3 0.90 4.71 -33.30
C GLY A 3 0.62 4.22 -31.87
N GLN A 4 0.03 5.04 -31.01
CA GLN A 4 -0.42 4.65 -29.68
C GLN A 4 -1.56 3.63 -29.74
N ARG A 5 -2.51 3.79 -30.66
CA ARG A 5 -3.59 2.81 -30.90
C ARG A 5 -3.01 1.45 -31.28
N ARG A 6 -2.03 1.40 -32.19
CA ARG A 6 -1.33 0.16 -32.57
C ARG A 6 -0.60 -0.48 -31.40
N TYR A 7 0.01 0.32 -30.54
CA TYR A 7 0.63 -0.18 -29.30
C TYR A 7 -0.42 -0.82 -28.38
N VAL A 8 -1.54 -0.12 -28.12
CA VAL A 8 -2.63 -0.63 -27.27
C VAL A 8 -3.25 -1.90 -27.87
N GLU A 9 -3.40 -1.99 -29.18
CA GLU A 9 -3.90 -3.19 -29.85
C GLU A 9 -2.96 -4.39 -29.73
N SER A 10 -1.66 -4.17 -29.57
CA SER A 10 -0.68 -5.23 -29.34
C SER A 10 -0.74 -5.84 -27.93
N LEU A 11 -1.41 -5.16 -26.98
CA LEU A 11 -1.56 -5.61 -25.61
C LEU A 11 -2.66 -6.69 -25.49
N SER A 12 -2.64 -7.41 -24.35
CA SER A 12 -3.67 -8.41 -24.06
C SER A 12 -5.07 -7.80 -23.98
N ALA A 13 -6.11 -8.59 -24.25
CA ALA A 13 -7.52 -8.15 -24.19
C ALA A 13 -7.87 -7.57 -22.81
N TYR A 14 -7.30 -8.10 -21.74
CA TYR A 14 -7.47 -7.61 -20.36
C TYR A 14 -6.86 -6.21 -20.20
N ALA A 15 -5.61 -5.99 -20.61
CA ALA A 15 -4.95 -4.70 -20.53
C ALA A 15 -5.67 -3.61 -21.34
N ARG A 16 -6.23 -3.96 -22.50
CA ARG A 16 -7.00 -3.03 -23.34
C ARG A 16 -8.27 -2.49 -22.68
N GLN A 17 -8.93 -3.26 -21.81
CA GLN A 17 -10.12 -2.80 -21.07
C GLN A 17 -9.84 -1.62 -20.13
N PHE A 18 -8.61 -1.51 -19.61
CA PHE A 18 -8.23 -0.44 -18.69
C PHE A 18 -7.70 0.83 -19.37
N LEU A 19 -7.22 0.71 -20.61
CA LEU A 19 -6.62 1.84 -21.32
C LEU A 19 -7.61 2.67 -22.14
N GLY A 20 -8.87 2.22 -22.23
CA GLY A 20 -9.89 2.86 -23.04
C GLY A 20 -9.67 2.65 -24.56
N GLY A 21 -10.73 2.73 -25.34
CA GLY A 21 -10.65 2.67 -26.80
C GLY A 21 -10.09 3.98 -27.34
N VAL A 22 -8.98 3.92 -28.08
CA VAL A 22 -8.50 5.07 -28.87
C VAL A 22 -9.29 5.06 -30.19
N GLU A 23 -9.99 6.15 -30.49
CA GLU A 23 -10.74 6.29 -31.74
C GLU A 23 -9.82 6.13 -32.96
N LYS A 24 -10.32 5.46 -33.98
CA LYS A 24 -9.61 5.35 -35.26
C LYS A 24 -9.55 6.73 -35.91
N PRO A 25 -8.37 7.15 -36.42
CA PRO A 25 -8.28 8.37 -37.20
C PRO A 25 -9.10 8.25 -38.50
N ASN A 26 -9.64 9.37 -38.93
CA ASN A 26 -10.39 9.43 -40.19
C ASN A 26 -9.43 9.47 -41.41
N VAL A 27 -8.80 8.34 -41.69
CA VAL A 27 -7.83 8.17 -42.78
C VAL A 27 -8.09 6.85 -43.49
N GLU A 28 -7.83 6.81 -44.81
CA GLU A 28 -8.02 5.62 -45.61
C GLU A 28 -6.97 4.55 -45.31
N LEU A 29 -5.69 4.94 -45.20
CA LEU A 29 -4.56 4.05 -44.98
C LEU A 29 -3.40 4.75 -44.29
N ILE A 30 -2.76 4.07 -43.33
CA ILE A 30 -1.47 4.46 -42.76
C ILE A 30 -0.55 3.24 -42.79
N GLU A 31 0.53 3.31 -43.58
CA GLU A 31 1.57 2.29 -43.67
C GLU A 31 2.88 2.75 -43.01
N GLY A 32 3.73 1.80 -42.60
CA GLY A 32 5.07 2.06 -42.11
C GLY A 32 5.14 2.69 -40.70
N LEU A 33 3.99 2.92 -40.04
CA LEU A 33 3.98 3.50 -38.69
C LEU A 33 4.21 2.43 -37.63
N SER A 34 5.29 2.55 -36.87
CA SER A 34 5.59 1.74 -35.69
C SER A 34 4.59 2.00 -34.56
N PRO A 35 4.35 1.02 -33.67
CA PRO A 35 3.69 1.29 -32.40
C PRO A 35 4.40 2.44 -31.68
N ALA A 36 3.64 3.40 -31.13
CA ALA A 36 4.22 4.57 -30.51
C ALA A 36 3.82 4.72 -29.06
N ILE A 37 4.76 5.12 -28.21
CA ILE A 37 4.57 5.41 -26.80
C ILE A 37 4.95 6.87 -26.57
N SER A 38 3.98 7.68 -26.09
CA SER A 38 4.22 9.05 -25.66
C SER A 38 4.47 9.10 -24.16
N ILE A 39 5.50 9.83 -23.73
CA ILE A 39 5.88 10.01 -22.33
C ILE A 39 5.83 11.51 -22.02
N ASP A 40 4.63 11.97 -21.63
CA ASP A 40 4.33 13.37 -21.35
C ASP A 40 4.62 13.75 -19.90
N GLN A 41 4.86 15.05 -19.62
CA GLN A 41 5.11 15.58 -18.28
C GLN A 41 3.87 15.55 -17.36
N LYS A 42 2.65 15.66 -17.91
CA LYS A 42 1.45 16.11 -17.19
C LYS A 42 0.67 15.08 -16.39
N THR A 43 1.03 13.81 -16.34
CA THR A 43 0.18 12.82 -15.67
C THR A 43 0.79 12.31 -14.38
N THR A 44 0.55 13.03 -13.28
CA THR A 44 0.68 12.46 -11.93
C THR A 44 -0.57 11.63 -11.63
N SER A 45 -0.39 10.44 -11.09
CA SER A 45 -1.51 9.59 -10.67
C SER A 45 -2.14 10.17 -9.39
N ASN A 46 -3.42 10.49 -9.43
CA ASN A 46 -4.18 10.93 -8.25
C ASN A 46 -4.63 9.75 -7.35
N ASN A 47 -4.24 8.52 -7.68
CA ASN A 47 -4.60 7.37 -6.87
C ASN A 47 -3.72 7.31 -5.61
N PRO A 48 -4.29 7.42 -4.39
CA PRO A 48 -3.53 7.43 -3.14
C PRO A 48 -2.82 6.09 -2.85
N ARG A 49 -3.15 5.04 -3.58
CA ARG A 49 -2.50 3.72 -3.47
C ARG A 49 -1.32 3.53 -4.41
N SER A 50 -1.13 4.44 -5.37
CA SER A 50 0.01 4.37 -6.29
C SER A 50 1.28 4.89 -5.65
N THR A 51 2.34 4.08 -5.66
CA THR A 51 3.68 4.43 -5.17
C THR A 51 4.71 4.24 -6.29
N VAL A 52 5.92 4.77 -6.12
CA VAL A 52 7.05 4.50 -7.04
C VAL A 52 7.21 3.00 -7.24
N GLY A 53 7.20 2.21 -6.16
CA GLY A 53 7.34 0.75 -6.24
C GLY A 53 6.25 0.06 -7.05
N THR A 54 5.00 0.52 -6.98
CA THR A 54 3.89 -0.08 -7.75
C THR A 54 3.88 0.36 -9.21
N VAL A 55 4.21 1.61 -9.50
CA VAL A 55 4.27 2.14 -10.87
C VAL A 55 5.41 1.50 -11.66
N THR A 56 6.51 1.18 -10.98
CA THR A 56 7.68 0.51 -11.58
C THR A 56 7.58 -1.02 -11.57
N GLU A 57 6.48 -1.57 -11.07
CA GLU A 57 6.27 -3.00 -10.86
C GLU A 57 7.27 -3.68 -9.90
N ILE A 58 8.22 -2.93 -9.32
CA ILE A 58 9.19 -3.47 -8.37
C ILE A 58 8.48 -4.09 -7.18
N TYR A 59 7.38 -3.48 -6.72
CA TYR A 59 6.60 -3.98 -5.59
C TYR A 59 5.99 -5.36 -5.86
N ASP A 60 5.61 -5.68 -7.09
CA ASP A 60 5.08 -6.99 -7.45
C ASP A 60 6.14 -8.08 -7.37
N TYR A 61 7.36 -7.78 -7.81
CA TYR A 61 8.49 -8.68 -7.63
C TYR A 61 8.91 -8.82 -6.16
N LEU A 62 8.82 -7.74 -5.37
CA LEU A 62 9.06 -7.83 -3.91
C LEU A 62 8.05 -8.75 -3.24
N ARG A 63 6.76 -8.62 -3.53
CA ARG A 63 5.74 -9.53 -3.01
C ARG A 63 6.05 -10.99 -3.30
N LEU A 64 6.52 -11.27 -4.52
CA LEU A 64 6.94 -12.61 -4.91
C LEU A 64 8.19 -13.08 -4.15
N LEU A 65 9.19 -12.20 -4.00
CA LEU A 65 10.40 -12.47 -3.23
C LEU A 65 10.08 -12.84 -1.79
N TYR A 66 9.28 -11.99 -1.10
CA TYR A 66 8.90 -12.20 0.29
C TYR A 66 8.04 -13.45 0.48
N ALA A 67 7.16 -13.75 -0.47
CA ALA A 67 6.34 -14.96 -0.42
C ALA A 67 7.16 -16.25 -0.58
N ARG A 68 8.25 -16.20 -1.36
CA ARG A 68 9.04 -17.40 -1.69
C ARG A 68 10.24 -17.63 -0.77
N THR A 69 10.85 -16.56 -0.25
CA THR A 69 12.10 -16.65 0.51
C THR A 69 12.01 -16.03 1.90
N GLY A 70 10.90 -15.37 2.21
CA GLY A 70 10.69 -14.71 3.49
C GLY A 70 10.62 -15.69 4.67
N VAL A 71 11.08 -15.23 5.81
CA VAL A 71 11.00 -15.94 7.09
C VAL A 71 10.14 -15.09 8.03
N PRO A 72 9.02 -15.63 8.55
CA PRO A 72 8.23 -14.95 9.56
C PRO A 72 8.97 -14.88 10.90
N TYR A 73 8.83 -13.75 11.58
CA TYR A 73 9.34 -13.55 12.94
C TYR A 73 8.20 -13.15 13.86
N CYS A 74 8.21 -13.65 15.09
CA CYS A 74 7.27 -13.21 16.09
C CYS A 74 7.51 -11.74 16.44
N PRO A 75 6.51 -10.84 16.31
CA PRO A 75 6.71 -9.42 16.62
C PRO A 75 6.98 -9.18 18.12
N ASN A 76 6.48 -10.08 19.00
CA ASN A 76 6.62 -9.93 20.45
C ASN A 76 7.95 -10.51 20.97
N HIS A 77 8.47 -11.57 20.35
CA HIS A 77 9.65 -12.31 20.85
C HIS A 77 10.86 -12.22 19.91
N ASN A 78 10.68 -11.68 18.70
CA ASN A 78 11.71 -11.55 17.66
C ASN A 78 12.45 -12.86 17.33
N ILE A 79 11.76 -14.00 17.46
CA ILE A 79 12.24 -15.32 17.07
C ILE A 79 11.66 -15.71 15.71
N PRO A 80 12.42 -16.45 14.86
CA PRO A 80 11.86 -16.96 13.63
C PRO A 80 10.74 -17.96 13.93
N ILE A 81 9.68 -17.90 13.14
CA ILE A 81 8.55 -18.81 13.22
C ILE A 81 8.65 -19.75 12.02
N THR A 82 8.77 -21.05 12.27
CA THR A 82 8.81 -22.07 11.23
C THR A 82 7.53 -22.88 11.26
N GLY A 83 6.91 -23.12 10.11
CA GLY A 83 5.93 -24.18 9.96
C GLY A 83 6.64 -25.53 9.87
N GLN A 84 6.10 -26.54 10.51
CA GLN A 84 6.64 -27.89 10.45
C GLN A 84 6.11 -28.62 9.20
N THR A 85 6.97 -29.37 8.53
CA THR A 85 6.53 -30.33 7.52
C THR A 85 5.96 -31.58 8.19
N ILE A 86 5.06 -32.30 7.51
CA ILE A 86 4.50 -33.56 8.03
C ILE A 86 5.62 -34.55 8.35
N THR A 87 6.67 -34.59 7.54
CA THR A 87 7.84 -35.46 7.77
C THR A 87 8.57 -35.12 9.07
N GLU A 88 8.75 -33.81 9.38
CA GLU A 88 9.36 -33.38 10.65
C GLU A 88 8.49 -33.72 11.85
N MET A 89 7.16 -33.52 11.74
CA MET A 89 6.20 -33.91 12.79
C MET A 89 6.27 -35.41 13.05
N VAL A 90 6.25 -36.22 12.00
CA VAL A 90 6.37 -37.68 12.10
C VAL A 90 7.70 -38.08 12.72
N ASN A 91 8.81 -37.46 12.35
CA ASN A 91 10.12 -37.73 12.95
C ASN A 91 10.08 -37.47 14.46
N GLN A 92 9.55 -36.33 14.91
CA GLN A 92 9.42 -36.02 16.34
C GLN A 92 8.57 -37.04 17.09
N VAL A 93 7.46 -37.51 16.48
CA VAL A 93 6.62 -38.56 17.07
C VAL A 93 7.37 -39.90 17.11
N MET A 94 8.16 -40.19 16.10
CA MET A 94 8.96 -41.44 16.03
C MET A 94 10.18 -41.45 16.95
N ASP A 95 10.61 -40.27 17.45
CA ASP A 95 11.66 -40.15 18.47
C ASP A 95 11.16 -40.47 19.90
N LEU A 96 9.84 -40.58 20.09
CA LEU A 96 9.26 -41.00 21.39
C LEU A 96 9.64 -42.45 21.73
N PRO A 97 9.57 -42.84 23.02
CA PRO A 97 9.91 -44.19 23.44
C PRO A 97 9.07 -45.26 22.73
N ASP A 98 9.68 -46.43 22.52
CA ASP A 98 8.97 -47.57 21.92
C ASP A 98 7.79 -48.03 22.76
N ARG A 99 6.71 -48.47 22.10
CA ARG A 99 5.42 -48.88 22.71
C ARG A 99 4.65 -47.72 23.38
N SER A 100 5.02 -46.45 23.15
CA SER A 100 4.19 -45.33 23.57
C SER A 100 2.79 -45.43 22.98
N LYS A 101 1.78 -45.12 23.80
CA LYS A 101 0.37 -45.09 23.38
C LYS A 101 0.04 -43.69 22.91
N LEU A 102 0.00 -43.51 21.60
CA LEU A 102 -0.24 -42.21 20.95
C LEU A 102 -1.72 -42.04 20.65
N THR A 103 -2.23 -40.82 20.84
CA THR A 103 -3.54 -40.42 20.33
C THR A 103 -3.36 -39.19 19.45
N VAL A 104 -3.72 -39.33 18.18
CA VAL A 104 -3.66 -38.22 17.20
C VAL A 104 -4.99 -37.49 17.21
N LEU A 105 -4.96 -36.18 17.39
CA LEU A 105 -6.11 -35.31 17.54
C LEU A 105 -6.08 -34.18 16.48
N ALA A 106 -7.27 -33.81 15.99
CA ALA A 106 -7.49 -32.65 15.14
C ALA A 106 -8.22 -31.54 15.93
N PRO A 107 -7.57 -30.42 16.27
CA PRO A 107 -8.16 -29.33 17.05
C PRO A 107 -9.11 -28.47 16.19
N THR A 108 -10.40 -28.85 16.13
CA THR A 108 -11.39 -28.21 15.25
C THR A 108 -12.06 -26.97 15.83
N VAL A 109 -12.21 -26.91 17.17
CA VAL A 109 -12.77 -25.75 17.86
C VAL A 109 -11.83 -25.32 18.98
N ARG A 110 -11.56 -24.01 19.07
CA ARG A 110 -10.74 -23.43 20.13
C ARG A 110 -11.43 -22.21 20.71
N ASN A 111 -11.66 -22.23 22.02
CA ASN A 111 -12.15 -21.12 22.84
C ASN A 111 -13.41 -20.43 22.27
N LYS A 112 -14.35 -21.21 21.69
CA LYS A 112 -15.59 -20.69 21.09
C LYS A 112 -16.81 -21.06 21.91
N LYS A 113 -17.78 -20.14 21.97
CA LYS A 113 -19.10 -20.39 22.57
C LYS A 113 -20.01 -21.06 21.56
N GLY A 114 -20.82 -22.03 22.02
CA GLY A 114 -21.79 -22.70 21.17
C GLY A 114 -22.19 -24.08 21.72
N SER A 115 -23.28 -24.63 21.22
CA SER A 115 -23.69 -26.01 21.51
C SER A 115 -23.06 -27.05 20.58
N PHE A 116 -22.49 -26.62 19.45
CA PHE A 116 -21.77 -27.41 18.43
C PHE A 116 -22.51 -28.67 17.91
N LYS A 117 -23.85 -28.77 18.11
CA LYS A 117 -24.66 -29.94 17.68
C LYS A 117 -24.48 -30.24 16.18
N ASP A 118 -24.46 -29.17 15.32
CA ASP A 118 -24.27 -29.34 13.87
C ASP A 118 -22.86 -29.83 13.52
N VAL A 119 -21.85 -29.43 14.30
CA VAL A 119 -20.46 -29.90 14.14
C VAL A 119 -20.38 -31.39 14.48
N PHE A 120 -20.97 -31.82 15.60
CA PHE A 120 -20.98 -33.22 16.00
C PHE A 120 -21.73 -34.11 15.00
N ALA A 121 -22.89 -33.64 14.50
CA ALA A 121 -23.66 -34.37 13.49
C ALA A 121 -22.85 -34.52 12.18
N LYS A 122 -22.12 -33.51 11.78
CA LYS A 122 -21.23 -33.56 10.60
C LYS A 122 -20.08 -34.55 10.82
N LEU A 123 -19.42 -34.51 11.97
CA LEU A 123 -18.30 -35.39 12.30
C LEU A 123 -18.73 -36.86 12.33
N LEU A 124 -19.91 -37.16 12.88
CA LEU A 124 -20.51 -38.51 12.85
C LEU A 124 -20.78 -38.99 11.42
N LYS A 125 -21.32 -38.13 10.58
CA LYS A 125 -21.56 -38.43 9.16
C LYS A 125 -20.24 -38.67 8.39
N ASP A 126 -19.16 -37.97 8.75
CA ASP A 126 -17.84 -38.14 8.17
C ASP A 126 -17.08 -39.35 8.74
N GLY A 127 -17.70 -40.12 9.68
CA GLY A 127 -17.20 -41.38 10.21
C GLY A 127 -16.35 -41.29 11.47
N TYR A 128 -16.26 -40.10 12.10
CA TYR A 128 -15.55 -39.96 13.37
C TYR A 128 -16.42 -40.42 14.53
N ILE A 129 -15.80 -41.11 15.51
CA ILE A 129 -16.51 -41.75 16.61
C ILE A 129 -16.30 -41.02 17.94
N ARG A 130 -15.15 -40.37 18.12
CA ARG A 130 -14.71 -39.79 19.39
C ARG A 130 -14.23 -38.37 19.24
N VAL A 131 -14.50 -37.54 20.24
CA VAL A 131 -13.97 -36.21 20.41
C VAL A 131 -13.42 -36.02 21.81
N ARG A 132 -12.42 -35.15 21.94
CA ARG A 132 -11.97 -34.64 23.25
C ARG A 132 -12.60 -33.25 23.42
N ILE A 133 -13.38 -33.08 24.48
CA ILE A 133 -14.04 -31.82 24.81
C ILE A 133 -13.49 -31.34 26.15
N ASP A 134 -12.91 -30.15 26.17
CA ASP A 134 -12.32 -29.51 27.37
C ASP A 134 -11.35 -30.46 28.13
N GLY A 135 -10.64 -31.32 27.39
CA GLY A 135 -9.69 -32.31 27.94
C GLY A 135 -10.23 -33.71 28.13
N GLU A 136 -11.56 -33.92 28.14
CA GLU A 136 -12.17 -35.23 28.33
C GLU A 136 -12.59 -35.88 27.01
N VAL A 137 -12.30 -37.18 26.83
CA VAL A 137 -12.66 -37.91 25.61
C VAL A 137 -14.07 -38.51 25.78
N VAL A 138 -14.98 -38.11 24.88
CA VAL A 138 -16.38 -38.57 24.84
C VAL A 138 -16.69 -39.19 23.49
N MET A 139 -17.72 -40.06 23.48
CA MET A 139 -18.23 -40.66 22.23
C MET A 139 -19.21 -39.69 21.58
N LEU A 140 -19.14 -39.55 20.27
CA LEU A 140 -20.08 -38.69 19.52
C LEU A 140 -21.50 -39.30 19.48
N GLU A 141 -21.62 -40.64 19.58
CA GLU A 141 -22.89 -41.35 19.64
C GLU A 141 -23.69 -41.02 20.92
N ASP A 142 -23.01 -40.58 22.00
CA ASP A 142 -23.65 -40.19 23.26
C ASP A 142 -24.26 -38.77 23.20
N GLU A 143 -24.24 -38.13 22.03
CA GLU A 143 -24.77 -36.78 21.78
C GLU A 143 -24.38 -35.75 22.86
N PRO A 144 -23.08 -35.45 23.05
CA PRO A 144 -22.63 -34.58 24.14
C PRO A 144 -23.30 -33.21 24.10
N GLU A 145 -23.96 -32.82 25.20
CA GLU A 145 -24.61 -31.54 25.33
C GLU A 145 -23.64 -30.48 25.94
N LEU A 146 -23.41 -29.39 25.22
CA LEU A 146 -22.54 -28.30 25.66
C LEU A 146 -23.32 -27.04 25.99
N GLU A 147 -22.88 -26.33 27.02
CA GLU A 147 -23.45 -25.05 27.43
C GLU A 147 -23.20 -23.98 26.39
N LYS A 148 -24.27 -23.44 25.77
CA LYS A 148 -24.20 -22.46 24.68
C LYS A 148 -23.41 -21.20 25.03
N ASN A 149 -23.36 -20.79 26.29
CA ASN A 149 -22.72 -19.54 26.75
C ASN A 149 -21.30 -19.76 27.29
N LYS A 150 -20.87 -21.00 27.46
CA LYS A 150 -19.49 -21.35 27.87
C LYS A 150 -18.59 -21.50 26.65
N ARG A 151 -17.32 -21.26 26.84
CA ARG A 151 -16.31 -21.48 25.82
C ARG A 151 -15.79 -22.89 25.92
N HIS A 152 -15.65 -23.54 24.77
CA HIS A 152 -15.24 -24.93 24.67
C HIS A 152 -14.08 -25.11 23.69
N ASP A 153 -13.24 -26.11 23.97
CA ASP A 153 -12.22 -26.64 23.07
C ASP A 153 -12.66 -28.04 22.63
N ILE A 154 -12.65 -28.30 21.31
CA ILE A 154 -13.07 -29.59 20.75
C ILE A 154 -12.00 -30.11 19.81
N ASP A 155 -11.47 -31.29 20.09
CA ASP A 155 -10.53 -32.03 19.26
C ASP A 155 -11.18 -33.33 18.77
N VAL A 156 -11.05 -33.58 17.48
CA VAL A 156 -11.50 -34.87 16.91
C VAL A 156 -10.38 -35.88 17.09
N VAL A 157 -10.72 -37.06 17.67
CA VAL A 157 -9.76 -38.17 17.76
C VAL A 157 -9.66 -38.84 16.41
N ILE A 158 -8.50 -38.72 15.77
CA ILE A 158 -8.24 -39.29 14.44
C ILE A 158 -7.85 -40.77 14.56
N ASP A 159 -6.86 -41.03 15.41
CA ASP A 159 -6.36 -42.41 15.57
C ASP A 159 -5.72 -42.62 16.95
N ARG A 160 -5.64 -43.90 17.36
CA ARG A 160 -4.92 -44.38 18.55
C ARG A 160 -3.90 -45.40 18.12
N ILE A 161 -2.63 -45.12 18.29
CA ILE A 161 -1.51 -45.87 17.72
C ILE A 161 -0.58 -46.30 18.86
N VAL A 162 -0.11 -47.55 18.82
CA VAL A 162 1.05 -47.95 19.62
C VAL A 162 2.29 -47.75 18.76
N LYS A 163 3.21 -46.89 19.22
CA LYS A 163 4.43 -46.56 18.49
C LYS A 163 5.32 -47.79 18.33
N THR A 164 5.62 -48.14 17.08
CA THR A 164 6.61 -49.11 16.65
C THR A 164 7.27 -48.58 15.39
N ASP A 165 8.44 -49.13 14.99
CA ASP A 165 9.06 -48.70 13.75
C ASP A 165 8.19 -48.91 12.51
N GLU A 166 7.34 -49.93 12.52
CA GLU A 166 6.40 -50.24 11.45
C GLU A 166 5.20 -49.25 11.41
N SER A 167 4.91 -48.56 12.51
CA SER A 167 3.77 -47.64 12.61
C SER A 167 3.98 -46.32 11.93
N ARG A 168 5.19 -46.01 11.37
CA ARG A 168 5.55 -44.75 10.77
C ARG A 168 4.57 -44.26 9.69
N SER A 169 4.16 -45.14 8.77
CA SER A 169 3.20 -44.79 7.71
C SER A 169 1.85 -44.43 8.30
N ARG A 170 1.37 -45.20 9.29
CA ARG A 170 0.08 -44.94 9.96
C ARG A 170 0.09 -43.62 10.74
N VAL A 171 1.22 -43.28 11.38
CA VAL A 171 1.42 -41.99 12.05
C VAL A 171 1.37 -40.86 11.03
N TYR A 172 2.00 -41.05 9.87
CA TYR A 172 1.99 -40.06 8.78
C TYR A 172 0.55 -39.79 8.30
N ASP A 173 -0.19 -40.84 7.95
CA ASP A 173 -1.56 -40.72 7.43
C ASP A 173 -2.51 -40.11 8.45
N SER A 174 -2.32 -40.43 9.75
CA SER A 174 -3.14 -39.91 10.84
C SER A 174 -2.84 -38.42 11.08
N ILE A 175 -1.57 -37.99 11.06
CA ILE A 175 -1.19 -36.58 11.17
C ILE A 175 -1.71 -35.79 9.96
N GLU A 176 -1.55 -36.33 8.74
CA GLU A 176 -2.06 -35.68 7.52
C GLU A 176 -3.57 -35.49 7.58
N THR A 177 -4.32 -36.50 8.05
CA THR A 177 -5.76 -36.42 8.24
C THR A 177 -6.14 -35.37 9.29
N ALA A 178 -5.41 -35.30 10.41
CA ALA A 178 -5.63 -34.29 11.44
C ALA A 178 -5.40 -32.86 10.89
N LEU A 179 -4.30 -32.65 10.16
CA LEU A 179 -3.95 -31.37 9.55
C LEU A 179 -5.01 -30.90 8.54
N ASN A 180 -5.53 -31.83 7.72
CA ASN A 180 -6.58 -31.54 6.74
C ASN A 180 -7.92 -31.18 7.42
N LEU A 181 -8.26 -31.84 8.54
CA LEU A 181 -9.51 -31.60 9.27
C LEU A 181 -9.46 -30.31 10.10
N ALA A 182 -8.31 -29.97 10.68
CA ALA A 182 -8.14 -28.84 11.60
C ALA A 182 -7.30 -27.69 11.02
N ASP A 183 -7.44 -27.45 9.71
CA ASP A 183 -6.82 -26.31 9.03
C ASP A 183 -5.32 -26.17 9.36
N GLY A 184 -4.57 -27.28 9.16
CA GLY A 184 -3.11 -27.31 9.31
C GLY A 184 -2.61 -27.47 10.76
N ARG A 185 -3.45 -27.89 11.69
CA ARG A 185 -3.06 -28.18 13.08
C ARG A 185 -3.30 -29.64 13.44
N ALA A 186 -2.40 -30.22 14.21
CA ALA A 186 -2.54 -31.56 14.75
C ALA A 186 -1.95 -31.61 16.17
N ILE A 187 -2.50 -32.47 17.02
CA ILE A 187 -1.99 -32.71 18.37
C ILE A 187 -1.75 -34.20 18.52
N VAL A 188 -0.62 -34.57 19.10
CA VAL A 188 -0.33 -35.96 19.44
C VAL A 188 -0.12 -36.05 20.95
N LEU A 189 -0.96 -36.83 21.60
CA LEU A 189 -0.85 -37.13 23.03
C LEU A 189 0.01 -38.38 23.23
N ASN A 190 0.93 -38.32 24.17
CA ASN A 190 1.69 -39.43 24.71
C ASN A 190 1.50 -39.47 26.23
N GLY A 191 0.43 -40.14 26.68
CA GLY A 191 -0.02 -40.07 28.07
C GLY A 191 -0.53 -38.66 28.43
N GLU A 192 0.15 -37.97 29.35
CA GLU A 192 -0.13 -36.58 29.75
C GLU A 192 0.65 -35.55 28.91
N GLU A 193 1.64 -36.00 28.16
CA GLU A 193 2.44 -35.12 27.28
C GLU A 193 1.67 -34.82 26.01
N GLU A 194 1.58 -33.53 25.66
CA GLU A 194 0.92 -33.03 24.45
C GLU A 194 1.96 -32.42 23.50
N LEU A 195 2.06 -32.97 22.28
CA LEU A 195 2.86 -32.43 21.19
C LEU A 195 1.92 -31.68 20.24
N ASP A 196 2.02 -30.37 20.20
CA ASP A 196 1.23 -29.50 19.30
C ASP A 196 2.01 -29.24 18.01
N PHE A 197 1.42 -29.61 16.89
CA PHE A 197 1.99 -29.48 15.57
C PHE A 197 1.18 -28.49 14.72
N SER A 198 1.89 -27.70 13.92
CA SER A 198 1.26 -26.78 13.00
C SER A 198 2.06 -26.67 11.70
N THR A 199 1.34 -26.79 10.58
CA THR A 199 1.87 -26.41 9.27
C THR A 199 1.86 -24.89 9.08
N HIS A 200 1.08 -24.18 9.90
CA HIS A 200 1.09 -22.73 9.92
C HIS A 200 2.29 -22.21 10.71
N PHE A 201 2.77 -21.06 10.30
CA PHE A 201 3.82 -20.36 11.02
C PHE A 201 3.25 -19.80 12.35
N SER A 202 3.52 -20.47 13.47
CA SER A 202 3.03 -20.09 14.80
C SER A 202 4.15 -19.92 15.80
N CYS A 203 4.08 -18.86 16.61
CA CYS A 203 5.01 -18.66 17.72
C CYS A 203 4.61 -19.56 18.91
N HIS A 204 5.50 -20.43 19.34
CA HIS A 204 5.25 -21.34 20.47
C HIS A 204 5.11 -20.63 21.84
N ILE A 205 5.53 -19.36 21.96
CA ILE A 205 5.48 -18.60 23.22
C ILE A 205 4.15 -17.85 23.37
N CYS A 206 3.69 -17.15 22.30
CA CYS A 206 2.50 -16.29 22.39
C CYS A 206 1.37 -16.65 21.44
N GLY A 207 1.52 -17.70 20.64
CA GLY A 207 0.49 -18.13 19.69
C GLY A 207 0.30 -17.20 18.48
N PHE A 208 1.17 -16.18 18.28
CA PHE A 208 1.10 -15.35 17.08
C PHE A 208 1.29 -16.19 15.83
N THR A 209 0.34 -16.14 14.92
CA THR A 209 0.27 -17.00 13.74
C THR A 209 0.34 -16.18 12.47
N VAL A 210 1.13 -16.65 11.50
CA VAL A 210 1.21 -16.06 10.16
C VAL A 210 0.57 -17.04 9.17
N PRO A 211 -0.35 -16.58 8.31
CA PRO A 211 -0.96 -17.43 7.31
C PRO A 211 0.07 -17.88 6.27
N LYS A 212 -0.33 -18.77 5.36
CA LYS A 212 0.52 -19.23 4.27
C LYS A 212 1.11 -18.03 3.52
N LEU A 213 2.43 -18.07 3.33
CA LEU A 213 3.14 -17.02 2.62
C LEU A 213 2.80 -17.06 1.14
N GLU A 214 1.95 -16.15 0.72
CA GLU A 214 1.57 -15.94 -0.68
C GLU A 214 1.70 -14.46 -1.05
N PRO A 215 1.86 -14.10 -2.36
CA PRO A 215 2.06 -12.72 -2.76
C PRO A 215 0.92 -11.76 -2.36
N ARG A 216 -0.29 -12.26 -2.13
CA ARG A 216 -1.44 -11.45 -1.67
C ARG A 216 -1.27 -10.96 -0.24
N LEU A 217 -0.58 -11.71 0.62
CA LEU A 217 -0.29 -11.32 2.00
C LEU A 217 0.53 -10.02 2.07
N PHE A 218 1.36 -9.77 1.08
CA PHE A 218 2.20 -8.57 0.98
C PHE A 218 1.57 -7.45 0.16
N SER A 219 0.28 -7.55 -0.16
CA SER A 219 -0.43 -6.53 -0.93
C SER A 219 -1.29 -5.66 -0.03
N PHE A 220 -0.99 -4.37 0.02
CA PHE A 220 -1.85 -3.41 0.72
C PHE A 220 -3.18 -3.12 -0.02
N ASN A 221 -3.37 -3.68 -1.24
CA ASN A 221 -4.63 -3.63 -1.98
C ASN A 221 -5.49 -4.89 -1.77
N ALA A 222 -4.97 -5.92 -1.11
CA ALA A 222 -5.69 -7.16 -0.84
C ALA A 222 -6.10 -7.21 0.64
N PRO A 223 -7.35 -7.57 0.98
CA PRO A 223 -7.83 -7.61 2.38
C PRO A 223 -6.98 -8.47 3.31
N ILE A 224 -6.41 -9.57 2.80
CA ILE A 224 -5.58 -10.49 3.59
C ILE A 224 -4.26 -9.84 4.06
N GLY A 225 -3.72 -8.85 3.34
CA GLY A 225 -2.44 -8.22 3.65
C GLY A 225 -2.57 -6.77 4.13
N ALA A 226 -3.68 -6.11 3.79
CA ALA A 226 -3.90 -4.71 4.15
C ALA A 226 -4.13 -4.53 5.66
N CYS A 227 -3.68 -3.41 6.20
CA CYS A 227 -4.07 -2.98 7.53
C CYS A 227 -5.59 -2.78 7.58
N ASP A 228 -6.26 -3.44 8.51
CA ASP A 228 -7.72 -3.41 8.67
C ASP A 228 -8.26 -2.03 9.09
N ASN A 229 -7.45 -1.19 9.75
CA ASN A 229 -7.86 0.15 10.17
C ASN A 229 -7.86 1.17 9.03
N CYS A 230 -6.82 1.20 8.19
CA CYS A 230 -6.71 2.15 7.07
C CYS A 230 -6.94 1.51 5.70
N HIS A 231 -7.31 0.24 5.65
CA HIS A 231 -7.55 -0.52 4.42
C HIS A 231 -6.43 -0.37 3.37
N GLY A 232 -5.18 -0.32 3.84
CA GLY A 232 -3.99 -0.23 3.00
C GLY A 232 -3.62 1.18 2.54
N LEU A 233 -4.27 2.23 3.04
CA LEU A 233 -3.93 3.62 2.70
C LEU A 233 -2.69 4.13 3.46
N GLY A 234 -2.46 3.64 4.68
CA GLY A 234 -1.39 4.10 5.57
C GLY A 234 -1.72 5.38 6.33
N ILE A 235 -2.80 6.03 5.96
CA ILE A 235 -3.35 7.23 6.59
C ILE A 235 -4.80 6.99 6.98
N THR A 236 -5.28 7.75 7.94
CA THR A 236 -6.69 7.83 8.35
C THR A 236 -7.10 9.29 8.33
N GLU A 237 -8.34 9.53 7.96
CA GLU A 237 -8.95 10.84 8.08
C GLU A 237 -9.57 10.94 9.46
N GLU A 238 -9.19 11.95 10.22
CA GLU A 238 -9.76 12.24 11.53
C GLU A 238 -10.06 13.75 11.65
N VAL A 239 -10.96 14.11 12.58
CA VAL A 239 -11.29 15.52 12.79
C VAL A 239 -10.11 16.26 13.40
N ASP A 240 -9.66 17.31 12.73
CA ASP A 240 -8.68 18.26 13.21
C ASP A 240 -9.31 19.19 14.27
N VAL A 241 -8.90 19.00 15.50
CA VAL A 241 -9.42 19.77 16.64
C VAL A 241 -9.07 21.26 16.52
N ASP A 242 -7.90 21.59 15.94
CA ASP A 242 -7.51 22.99 15.80
C ASP A 242 -8.25 23.68 14.66
N ASN A 243 -8.65 22.96 13.62
CA ASN A 243 -9.55 23.45 12.57
C ASN A 243 -11.01 23.54 13.07
N LEU A 244 -11.41 22.63 13.94
CA LEU A 244 -12.73 22.65 14.58
C LEU A 244 -12.87 23.81 15.57
N ILE A 245 -11.78 24.13 16.33
CA ILE A 245 -11.69 25.17 17.35
C ILE A 245 -10.50 26.09 17.00
N PRO A 246 -10.64 26.93 15.97
CA PRO A 246 -9.51 27.71 15.44
C PRO A 246 -9.07 28.86 16.38
N ASP A 247 -9.95 29.30 17.25
CA ASP A 247 -9.69 30.39 18.20
C ASP A 247 -10.20 30.02 19.59
N ARG A 248 -9.33 29.49 20.42
CA ARG A 248 -9.65 29.05 21.79
C ARG A 248 -9.89 30.22 22.75
N SER A 249 -9.62 31.48 22.35
CA SER A 249 -9.95 32.67 23.16
C SER A 249 -11.43 32.99 23.12
N LYS A 250 -12.17 32.48 22.14
CA LYS A 250 -13.62 32.61 22.02
C LYS A 250 -14.35 31.61 22.89
N SER A 251 -15.52 32.01 23.35
CA SER A 251 -16.48 31.11 23.99
C SER A 251 -17.31 30.37 22.94
N ILE A 252 -18.04 29.32 23.36
CA ILE A 252 -18.96 28.59 22.49
C ILE A 252 -19.99 29.55 21.91
N ARG A 253 -20.56 30.46 22.72
CA ARG A 253 -21.55 31.48 22.28
C ARG A 253 -20.96 32.42 21.23
N GLN A 254 -19.69 32.74 21.30
CA GLN A 254 -18.99 33.56 20.32
C GLN A 254 -18.61 32.80 19.03
N GLY A 255 -19.02 31.55 18.88
CA GLY A 255 -18.72 30.71 17.73
C GLY A 255 -17.31 30.09 17.79
N GLY A 256 -16.77 29.89 18.98
CA GLY A 256 -15.45 29.24 19.16
C GLY A 256 -15.38 27.82 18.60
N ILE A 257 -16.53 27.13 18.49
CA ILE A 257 -16.64 25.85 17.79
C ILE A 257 -17.23 26.09 16.39
N ARG A 258 -16.41 25.96 15.36
CA ARG A 258 -16.76 26.29 13.97
C ARG A 258 -18.01 25.58 13.47
N TYR A 259 -18.20 24.32 13.83
CA TYR A 259 -19.34 23.51 13.39
C TYR A 259 -20.69 24.11 13.85
N TYR A 260 -20.78 24.53 15.12
CA TYR A 260 -22.03 25.05 15.69
C TYR A 260 -22.25 26.53 15.45
N LYS A 261 -21.28 27.27 14.93
CA LYS A 261 -21.27 28.73 14.82
C LYS A 261 -22.60 29.33 14.32
N ASN A 262 -23.23 28.69 13.33
CA ASN A 262 -24.43 29.22 12.66
C ASN A 262 -25.77 28.72 13.26
N ILE A 263 -25.73 27.80 14.23
CA ILE A 263 -26.92 27.17 14.81
C ILE A 263 -27.02 27.35 16.32
N ILE A 264 -26.12 28.12 16.90
CA ILE A 264 -26.11 28.45 18.34
C ILE A 264 -27.44 29.15 18.70
N GLY A 265 -28.16 28.60 19.71
CA GLY A 265 -29.39 29.17 20.23
C GLY A 265 -30.61 28.99 19.31
N THR A 266 -30.53 28.22 18.25
CA THR A 266 -31.66 27.91 17.36
C THR A 266 -32.39 26.64 17.79
N ASP A 267 -33.55 26.36 17.17
CA ASP A 267 -34.33 25.12 17.38
C ASP A 267 -33.74 23.90 16.63
N ASN A 268 -32.50 24.00 16.12
CA ASN A 268 -31.83 22.89 15.47
C ASN A 268 -31.61 21.74 16.47
N ILE A 269 -32.03 20.54 16.10
CA ILE A 269 -31.96 19.33 16.95
C ILE A 269 -30.53 19.04 17.43
N GLU A 270 -29.54 19.25 16.57
CA GLU A 270 -28.14 19.02 16.93
C GLU A 270 -27.66 19.99 17.99
N TRP A 271 -28.05 21.27 17.84
CA TRP A 271 -27.74 22.27 18.86
C TRP A 271 -28.45 21.98 20.19
N GLN A 272 -29.73 21.61 20.16
CA GLN A 272 -30.47 21.24 21.38
C GLN A 272 -29.80 20.08 22.10
N THR A 273 -29.41 19.03 21.36
CA THR A 273 -28.71 17.86 21.93
C THR A 273 -27.37 18.24 22.55
N PHE A 274 -26.58 19.05 21.83
CA PHE A 274 -25.31 19.55 22.33
C PHE A 274 -25.47 20.46 23.56
N ALA A 275 -26.46 21.34 23.56
CA ALA A 275 -26.77 22.22 24.73
C ALA A 275 -27.14 21.39 25.99
N VAL A 276 -27.85 20.27 25.81
CA VAL A 276 -28.13 19.33 26.91
C VAL A 276 -26.83 18.73 27.47
N LEU A 277 -25.90 18.31 26.60
CA LEU A 277 -24.59 17.80 27.00
C LEU A 277 -23.84 18.84 27.84
N LEU A 278 -23.74 20.07 27.34
CA LEU A 278 -23.07 21.17 28.05
C LEU A 278 -23.69 21.43 29.42
N LYS A 279 -25.04 21.48 29.50
CA LYS A 279 -25.78 21.70 30.75
C LYS A 279 -25.53 20.58 31.76
N HIS A 280 -25.54 19.32 31.33
CA HIS A 280 -25.29 18.16 32.20
C HIS A 280 -23.90 18.20 32.85
N TYR A 281 -22.89 18.56 32.09
CA TYR A 281 -21.49 18.66 32.59
C TYR A 281 -21.13 20.06 33.11
N LYS A 282 -22.11 20.93 33.30
CA LYS A 282 -21.94 22.30 33.83
C LYS A 282 -20.89 23.11 33.06
N ILE A 283 -20.94 23.03 31.73
CA ILE A 283 -20.09 23.80 30.82
C ILE A 283 -20.85 25.06 30.45
N ASP A 284 -20.31 26.21 30.84
CA ASP A 284 -20.93 27.51 30.50
C ASP A 284 -20.59 27.93 29.08
N LEU A 285 -21.62 28.38 28.34
CA LEU A 285 -21.48 28.82 26.97
C LEU A 285 -20.62 30.08 26.80
N ASP A 286 -20.45 30.88 27.84
CA ASP A 286 -19.76 32.17 27.81
C ASP A 286 -18.27 32.01 28.25
N THR A 287 -17.88 30.85 28.78
CA THR A 287 -16.49 30.56 29.15
C THR A 287 -15.62 30.40 27.90
N PRO A 288 -14.50 31.14 27.76
CA PRO A 288 -13.54 30.92 26.68
C PRO A 288 -13.05 29.45 26.65
N ILE A 289 -12.94 28.88 25.46
CA ILE A 289 -12.59 27.45 25.33
C ILE A 289 -11.22 27.14 25.95
N LYS A 290 -10.26 28.08 25.93
CA LYS A 290 -8.95 27.94 26.59
C LYS A 290 -9.03 27.76 28.11
N ASP A 291 -10.12 28.26 28.74
CA ASP A 291 -10.30 28.25 30.19
C ASP A 291 -11.14 27.03 30.66
N LEU A 292 -11.62 26.20 29.72
CA LEU A 292 -12.28 24.94 30.02
C LEU A 292 -11.28 23.92 30.58
N THR A 293 -11.74 23.11 31.53
CA THR A 293 -10.97 21.99 32.03
C THR A 293 -10.75 20.92 30.96
N LYS A 294 -9.69 20.15 31.06
CA LYS A 294 -9.40 19.04 30.14
C LYS A 294 -10.60 18.08 30.01
N LYS A 295 -11.27 17.75 31.15
CA LYS A 295 -12.45 16.88 31.16
C LYS A 295 -13.64 17.51 30.40
N GLN A 296 -13.85 18.80 30.56
CA GLN A 296 -14.92 19.51 29.83
C GLN A 296 -14.66 19.53 28.31
N LEU A 297 -13.41 19.74 27.91
CA LEU A 297 -13.04 19.69 26.50
C LEU A 297 -13.20 18.26 25.93
N GLU A 298 -12.81 17.24 26.67
CA GLU A 298 -13.02 15.83 26.29
C GLU A 298 -14.51 15.50 26.10
N VAL A 299 -15.38 15.99 26.99
CA VAL A 299 -16.84 15.82 26.84
C VAL A 299 -17.36 16.51 25.57
N ILE A 300 -16.91 17.71 25.25
CA ILE A 300 -17.27 18.40 24.02
C ILE A 300 -16.86 17.58 22.78
N LEU A 301 -15.66 17.04 22.80
CA LEU A 301 -15.10 16.33 21.65
C LEU A 301 -15.65 14.90 21.51
N TYR A 302 -15.77 14.15 22.60
CA TYR A 302 -16.06 12.71 22.58
C TYR A 302 -17.44 12.33 23.10
N GLY A 303 -18.13 13.23 23.86
CA GLY A 303 -19.48 13.02 24.34
C GLY A 303 -19.61 12.60 25.80
N SER A 304 -20.80 12.10 26.16
CA SER A 304 -21.13 11.70 27.53
C SER A 304 -20.60 10.31 27.85
N ASP A 305 -20.12 10.14 29.10
CA ASP A 305 -19.72 8.84 29.68
C ASP A 305 -20.90 8.11 30.35
N VAL A 306 -22.07 8.76 30.45
CA VAL A 306 -23.32 8.22 31.01
C VAL A 306 -24.50 8.54 30.09
N PRO A 307 -25.58 7.72 30.10
CA PRO A 307 -26.79 8.06 29.40
C PRO A 307 -27.47 9.26 30.07
N ILE A 308 -27.91 10.22 29.26
CA ILE A 308 -28.57 11.43 29.70
C ILE A 308 -30.04 11.39 29.27
N ARG A 309 -30.96 11.70 30.22
CA ARG A 309 -32.37 11.85 29.89
C ARG A 309 -32.63 13.28 29.45
N TYR A 310 -33.21 13.48 28.26
CA TYR A 310 -33.48 14.79 27.71
C TYR A 310 -34.67 14.77 26.74
N THR A 311 -35.21 15.97 26.49
CA THR A 311 -36.29 16.19 25.52
C THR A 311 -35.78 17.14 24.44
N ILE A 312 -35.99 16.78 23.18
CA ILE A 312 -35.75 17.64 22.02
C ILE A 312 -37.05 17.91 21.31
N THR A 313 -37.17 19.12 20.76
CA THR A 313 -38.36 19.55 20.02
C THR A 313 -37.99 19.80 18.56
N SER A 314 -38.68 19.14 17.63
CA SER A 314 -38.47 19.36 16.21
C SER A 314 -39.05 20.73 15.78
N SER A 315 -38.61 21.26 14.65
CA SER A 315 -39.14 22.48 14.04
C SER A 315 -40.64 22.41 13.76
N GLY A 316 -41.23 21.22 13.69
CA GLY A 316 -42.67 21.00 13.57
C GLY A 316 -43.43 20.94 14.92
N GLY A 317 -42.76 21.24 16.05
CA GLY A 317 -43.37 21.25 17.38
C GLY A 317 -43.51 19.89 18.09
N ASN A 318 -43.10 18.80 17.46
CA ASN A 318 -43.10 17.46 18.08
C ASN A 318 -41.95 17.32 19.08
N SER A 319 -42.25 16.87 20.30
CA SER A 319 -41.28 16.65 21.34
C SER A 319 -40.96 15.15 21.50
N TYR A 320 -39.66 14.81 21.61
CA TYR A 320 -39.17 13.46 21.75
C TYR A 320 -38.33 13.34 23.03
N ASN A 321 -38.76 12.42 23.91
CA ASN A 321 -37.98 12.06 25.10
C ASN A 321 -36.96 10.99 24.75
N ARG A 322 -35.71 11.21 25.12
CA ARG A 322 -34.60 10.30 24.92
C ARG A 322 -33.86 10.00 26.22
N ASN A 323 -33.22 8.86 26.28
CA ASN A 323 -32.32 8.47 27.37
C ASN A 323 -31.13 7.71 26.74
N ASP A 324 -30.18 8.48 26.18
CA ASP A 324 -29.08 7.94 25.37
C ASP A 324 -27.75 8.59 25.77
N PHE A 325 -26.66 7.96 25.37
CA PHE A 325 -25.35 8.62 25.37
C PHE A 325 -25.36 9.73 24.30
N ILE A 326 -24.96 10.93 24.68
CA ILE A 326 -24.84 12.04 23.73
C ILE A 326 -23.44 12.01 23.13
N GLU A 327 -23.38 11.86 21.82
CA GLU A 327 -22.14 11.82 21.05
C GLU A 327 -21.45 13.19 21.04
N GLY A 328 -20.11 13.20 21.19
CA GLY A 328 -19.33 14.42 21.05
C GLY A 328 -19.12 14.83 19.59
N ILE A 329 -18.73 16.09 19.40
CA ILE A 329 -18.66 16.71 18.08
C ILE A 329 -17.66 16.02 17.14
N LYS A 330 -16.50 15.55 17.65
CA LYS A 330 -15.50 14.83 16.87
C LYS A 330 -16.08 13.53 16.33
N ASN A 331 -16.61 12.69 17.21
CA ASN A 331 -17.19 11.40 16.85
C ASN A 331 -18.38 11.57 15.88
N MET A 332 -19.22 12.58 16.12
CA MET A 332 -20.37 12.89 15.27
C MET A 332 -19.95 13.26 13.84
N ILE A 333 -18.95 14.12 13.68
CA ILE A 333 -18.46 14.52 12.34
C ILE A 333 -17.85 13.31 11.62
N GLU A 334 -17.01 12.53 12.30
CA GLU A 334 -16.38 11.33 11.74
C GLU A 334 -17.41 10.31 11.28
N ARG A 335 -18.41 10.00 12.11
CA ARG A 335 -19.50 9.08 11.74
C ARG A 335 -20.30 9.59 10.55
N ARG A 336 -20.71 10.87 10.57
CA ARG A 336 -21.51 11.47 9.49
C ARG A 336 -20.75 11.57 8.17
N TYR A 337 -19.45 11.80 8.21
CA TYR A 337 -18.61 11.77 7.02
C TYR A 337 -18.66 10.42 6.31
N VAL A 338 -18.69 9.33 7.09
CA VAL A 338 -18.76 7.96 6.56
C VAL A 338 -20.18 7.61 6.08
N GLU A 339 -21.22 8.01 6.83
CA GLU A 339 -22.62 7.62 6.58
C GLU A 339 -23.29 8.45 5.47
N THR A 340 -22.85 9.68 5.21
CA THR A 340 -23.51 10.55 4.25
C THR A 340 -23.32 10.11 2.81
N THR A 341 -24.42 10.12 2.04
CA THR A 341 -24.42 9.86 0.59
C THR A 341 -24.41 11.17 -0.23
N SER A 342 -24.64 12.32 0.41
CA SER A 342 -24.65 13.63 -0.24
C SER A 342 -23.22 14.14 -0.43
N SER A 343 -22.83 14.44 -1.66
CA SER A 343 -21.51 15.00 -1.99
C SER A 343 -21.22 16.32 -1.28
N MET A 344 -22.21 17.22 -1.21
CA MET A 344 -22.09 18.51 -0.53
C MET A 344 -21.89 18.33 0.99
N SER A 345 -22.65 17.43 1.62
CA SER A 345 -22.49 17.13 3.06
C SER A 345 -21.14 16.50 3.33
N LYS A 346 -20.70 15.60 2.45
CA LYS A 346 -19.39 14.95 2.57
C LYS A 346 -18.25 15.96 2.50
N GLU A 347 -18.31 16.89 1.55
CA GLU A 347 -17.33 17.99 1.41
C GLU A 347 -17.33 18.91 2.63
N TRP A 348 -18.53 19.22 3.18
CA TRP A 348 -18.67 19.98 4.41
C TRP A 348 -17.98 19.29 5.60
N TYR A 349 -18.25 17.99 5.86
CA TYR A 349 -17.60 17.26 6.94
C TYR A 349 -16.10 17.10 6.70
N HIS A 350 -15.68 16.82 5.47
CA HIS A 350 -14.26 16.75 5.07
C HIS A 350 -13.50 18.05 5.38
N SER A 351 -14.18 19.21 5.34
CA SER A 351 -13.56 20.51 5.67
C SER A 351 -13.06 20.61 7.12
N PHE A 352 -13.44 19.68 7.98
CA PHE A 352 -12.98 19.55 9.37
C PHE A 352 -11.97 18.42 9.56
N MET A 353 -11.71 17.64 8.51
CA MET A 353 -10.84 16.48 8.59
C MET A 353 -9.39 16.84 8.23
N VAL A 354 -8.48 16.05 8.75
CA VAL A 354 -7.05 16.07 8.39
C VAL A 354 -6.59 14.63 8.19
N GLU A 355 -5.71 14.46 7.22
CA GLU A 355 -5.03 13.19 7.06
C GLU A 355 -3.98 13.01 8.14
N SER A 356 -4.08 11.94 8.91
CA SER A 356 -3.10 11.55 9.92
C SER A 356 -2.51 10.18 9.59
N VAL A 357 -1.32 9.91 10.09
CA VAL A 357 -0.70 8.59 9.96
C VAL A 357 -1.55 7.57 10.71
N CYS A 358 -1.93 6.48 10.05
CA CYS A 358 -2.73 5.43 10.67
C CYS A 358 -2.11 4.94 12.00
N PRO A 359 -2.83 5.02 13.12
CA PRO A 359 -2.28 4.69 14.44
C PRO A 359 -1.97 3.20 14.60
N LYS A 360 -2.58 2.33 13.78
CA LYS A 360 -2.38 0.87 13.86
C LYS A 360 -1.15 0.41 13.07
N CYS A 361 -1.01 0.83 11.83
CA CYS A 361 0.11 0.40 10.98
C CYS A 361 1.26 1.41 10.90
N HIS A 362 1.14 2.58 11.53
CA HIS A 362 2.15 3.65 11.51
C HIS A 362 2.65 3.99 10.10
N GLY A 363 1.70 4.08 9.15
CA GLY A 363 1.97 4.37 7.76
C GLY A 363 2.45 3.19 6.90
N GLN A 364 2.62 1.99 7.48
CA GLN A 364 3.16 0.82 6.77
C GLN A 364 2.14 0.11 5.88
N ARG A 365 0.84 0.46 5.93
CA ARG A 365 -0.24 -0.02 5.06
C ARG A 365 -0.60 -1.50 5.20
N LEU A 366 0.30 -2.34 5.69
CA LEU A 366 0.14 -3.78 5.84
C LEU A 366 -0.26 -4.15 7.26
N ASN A 367 -0.82 -5.34 7.41
CA ASN A 367 -1.14 -5.93 8.72
C ASN A 367 0.12 -6.48 9.43
N PRO A 368 0.04 -6.80 10.73
CA PRO A 368 1.18 -7.32 11.50
C PRO A 368 1.74 -8.63 10.95
N GLU A 369 0.91 -9.49 10.39
CA GLU A 369 1.30 -10.79 9.83
C GLU A 369 2.24 -10.60 8.63
N ALA A 370 1.87 -9.72 7.69
CA ALA A 370 2.72 -9.38 6.56
C ALA A 370 4.02 -8.69 6.98
N LEU A 371 3.94 -7.77 7.97
CA LEU A 371 5.09 -7.03 8.48
C LEU A 371 6.06 -7.91 9.30
N SER A 372 5.59 -9.04 9.81
CA SER A 372 6.41 -9.99 10.56
C SER A 372 7.40 -10.75 9.68
N VAL A 373 7.16 -10.79 8.35
CA VAL A 373 7.99 -11.56 7.42
C VAL A 373 9.19 -10.75 6.96
N ARG A 374 10.38 -11.34 7.07
CA ARG A 374 11.65 -10.71 6.66
C ARG A 374 12.35 -11.52 5.58
N VAL A 375 13.00 -10.80 4.69
CA VAL A 375 14.03 -11.32 3.78
C VAL A 375 15.35 -10.68 4.21
N GLY A 376 16.34 -11.48 4.55
CA GLY A 376 17.50 -10.96 5.25
C GLY A 376 17.10 -10.29 6.58
N ASP A 377 17.47 -9.01 6.74
CA ASP A 377 17.22 -8.23 7.95
C ASP A 377 15.97 -7.34 7.87
N LYS A 378 15.25 -7.29 6.73
CA LYS A 378 14.18 -6.31 6.47
C LYS A 378 12.85 -6.93 6.13
N ASN A 379 11.76 -6.33 6.64
CA ASN A 379 10.44 -6.56 6.10
C ASN A 379 10.21 -5.74 4.81
N ILE A 380 9.12 -6.02 4.10
CA ILE A 380 8.86 -5.38 2.80
C ILE A 380 8.71 -3.86 2.91
N CYS A 381 8.14 -3.34 4.00
CA CYS A 381 7.98 -1.90 4.21
C CYS A 381 9.31 -1.22 4.54
N GLU A 382 10.15 -1.84 5.35
CA GLU A 382 11.50 -1.35 5.63
C GLU A 382 12.34 -1.28 4.37
N PHE A 383 12.21 -2.27 3.48
CA PHE A 383 12.87 -2.25 2.20
C PHE A 383 12.36 -1.12 1.30
N THR A 384 11.03 -0.94 1.18
CA THR A 384 10.47 0.09 0.30
C THR A 384 10.74 1.52 0.76
N LYS A 385 11.05 1.74 2.04
CA LYS A 385 11.51 3.03 2.59
C LYS A 385 12.94 3.39 2.22
N LEU A 386 13.72 2.41 1.75
CA LEU A 386 15.07 2.71 1.26
C LEU A 386 15.00 3.56 -0.01
N SER A 387 15.98 4.46 -0.19
CA SER A 387 16.16 5.07 -1.50
C SER A 387 16.57 4.01 -2.53
N VAL A 388 16.25 4.25 -3.80
CA VAL A 388 16.59 3.34 -4.92
C VAL A 388 18.06 2.93 -4.88
N GLY A 389 18.99 3.86 -4.61
CA GLY A 389 20.41 3.55 -4.48
C GLY A 389 20.68 2.57 -3.34
N LYS A 390 20.17 2.85 -2.13
CA LYS A 390 20.32 1.96 -0.97
C LYS A 390 19.62 0.62 -1.15
N ALA A 391 18.46 0.60 -1.82
CA ALA A 391 17.74 -0.63 -2.12
C ALA A 391 18.54 -1.53 -3.08
N LEU A 392 19.18 -0.94 -4.10
CA LEU A 392 20.07 -1.66 -5.03
C LEU A 392 21.29 -2.23 -4.30
N ASP A 393 21.93 -1.43 -3.45
CA ASP A 393 23.08 -1.89 -2.67
C ASP A 393 22.69 -3.04 -1.72
N TRP A 394 21.53 -2.93 -1.07
CA TRP A 394 21.03 -3.98 -0.19
C TRP A 394 20.75 -5.29 -0.95
N ILE A 395 20.08 -5.23 -2.12
CA ILE A 395 19.81 -6.40 -2.98
C ILE A 395 21.10 -7.05 -3.46
N ASN A 396 22.14 -6.26 -3.78
CA ASN A 396 23.42 -6.77 -4.25
C ASN A 396 24.20 -7.49 -3.13
N ASN A 397 24.01 -7.08 -1.89
CA ASN A 397 24.67 -7.67 -0.71
C ASN A 397 23.80 -8.69 0.02
N LEU A 398 22.58 -8.97 -0.47
CA LEU A 398 21.66 -9.92 0.15
C LEU A 398 22.24 -11.33 0.12
N LYS A 399 22.35 -11.93 1.32
CA LYS A 399 22.80 -13.32 1.48
C LYS A 399 21.60 -14.19 1.81
N LEU A 400 21.33 -15.16 0.97
CA LEU A 400 20.32 -16.19 1.16
C LEU A 400 21.02 -17.56 1.19
N ASP A 401 20.36 -18.56 1.76
CA ASP A 401 20.80 -19.94 1.64
C ASP A 401 20.76 -20.42 0.17
N VAL A 402 21.41 -21.56 -0.12
CA VAL A 402 21.59 -22.07 -1.50
C VAL A 402 20.24 -22.33 -2.18
N GLU A 403 19.27 -22.87 -1.45
CA GLU A 403 17.95 -23.19 -1.99
C GLU A 403 17.15 -21.93 -2.29
N LYS A 404 17.07 -20.99 -1.34
CA LYS A 404 16.39 -19.70 -1.52
C LYS A 404 17.04 -18.84 -2.60
N THR A 405 18.36 -18.94 -2.75
CA THR A 405 19.08 -18.23 -3.82
C THR A 405 18.61 -18.70 -5.20
N LYS A 406 18.47 -20.00 -5.42
CA LYS A 406 17.95 -20.56 -6.69
C LYS A 406 16.50 -20.13 -6.95
N ILE A 407 15.65 -20.16 -5.90
CA ILE A 407 14.24 -19.76 -5.99
C ILE A 407 14.11 -18.27 -6.34
N ALA A 408 14.98 -17.43 -5.77
CA ALA A 408 14.93 -15.98 -5.92
C ALA A 408 15.66 -15.43 -7.15
N GLU A 409 16.49 -16.22 -7.83
CA GLU A 409 17.42 -15.76 -8.87
C GLU A 409 16.76 -14.85 -9.93
N LEU A 410 15.70 -15.32 -10.56
CA LEU A 410 14.98 -14.55 -11.59
C LEU A 410 14.32 -13.30 -11.02
N VAL A 411 13.73 -13.40 -9.83
CA VAL A 411 13.04 -12.28 -9.17
C VAL A 411 14.06 -11.20 -8.77
N LEU A 412 15.19 -11.59 -8.19
CA LEU A 412 16.26 -10.67 -7.82
C LEU A 412 16.90 -10.01 -9.04
N LYS A 413 17.03 -10.72 -10.15
CA LYS A 413 17.51 -10.16 -11.41
C LYS A 413 16.58 -9.06 -11.91
N GLU A 414 15.26 -9.28 -11.89
CA GLU A 414 14.28 -8.28 -12.32
C GLU A 414 14.26 -7.06 -11.40
N ILE A 415 14.33 -7.26 -10.08
CA ILE A 415 14.40 -6.15 -9.12
C ILE A 415 15.68 -5.32 -9.36
N ARG A 416 16.84 -5.97 -9.52
CA ARG A 416 18.12 -5.28 -9.81
C ARG A 416 18.04 -4.45 -11.09
N ASN A 417 17.51 -5.02 -12.16
CA ASN A 417 17.38 -4.34 -13.44
C ASN A 417 16.55 -3.07 -13.30
N ARG A 418 15.36 -3.16 -12.69
CA ARG A 418 14.46 -2.03 -12.51
C ARG A 418 15.04 -0.94 -11.60
N LEU A 419 15.68 -1.34 -10.49
CA LEU A 419 16.37 -0.39 -9.60
C LEU A 419 17.54 0.30 -10.31
N SER A 420 18.30 -0.44 -11.13
CA SER A 420 19.39 0.12 -11.94
C SER A 420 18.86 1.14 -12.95
N PHE A 421 17.76 0.83 -13.64
CA PHE A 421 17.15 1.79 -14.57
C PHE A 421 16.69 3.07 -13.89
N LEU A 422 16.08 2.98 -12.69
CA LEU A 422 15.72 4.16 -11.91
C LEU A 422 16.95 4.99 -11.51
N LYS A 423 18.06 4.33 -11.17
CA LYS A 423 19.34 4.99 -10.88
C LYS A 423 19.93 5.66 -12.13
N ASP A 424 19.87 4.99 -13.29
CA ASP A 424 20.43 5.48 -14.55
C ASP A 424 19.68 6.72 -15.08
N VAL A 425 18.38 6.87 -14.76
CA VAL A 425 17.63 8.09 -15.06
C VAL A 425 17.71 9.15 -13.95
N GLY A 426 18.65 9.02 -12.99
CA GLY A 426 18.90 10.02 -11.95
C GLY A 426 17.89 10.05 -10.81
N LEU A 427 17.16 8.94 -10.55
CA LEU A 427 16.16 8.84 -9.49
C LEU A 427 16.65 8.02 -8.28
N GLU A 428 17.96 7.92 -8.06
CA GLU A 428 18.55 7.12 -6.98
C GLU A 428 18.16 7.59 -5.56
N TYR A 429 17.71 8.82 -5.41
CA TYR A 429 17.29 9.42 -4.13
C TYR A 429 15.85 9.08 -3.74
N LEU A 430 14.99 8.69 -4.69
CA LEU A 430 13.59 8.37 -4.42
C LEU A 430 13.46 7.09 -3.60
N SER A 431 12.49 7.05 -2.69
CA SER A 431 12.08 5.81 -2.04
C SER A 431 10.94 5.12 -2.80
N LEU A 432 10.87 3.79 -2.70
CA LEU A 432 9.85 3.01 -3.42
C LEU A 432 8.44 3.19 -2.83
N ASP A 433 8.34 3.58 -1.56
CA ASP A 433 7.06 3.85 -0.87
C ASP A 433 6.50 5.25 -1.15
N ARG A 434 7.28 6.14 -1.78
CA ARG A 434 6.83 7.48 -2.12
C ARG A 434 5.58 7.44 -2.99
N LEU A 435 4.58 8.23 -2.61
CA LEU A 435 3.32 8.35 -3.36
C LEU A 435 3.53 8.92 -4.75
N ALA A 436 2.94 8.29 -5.76
CA ALA A 436 3.03 8.74 -7.15
C ALA A 436 2.45 10.16 -7.34
N GLY A 437 1.42 10.52 -6.57
CA GLY A 437 0.83 11.87 -6.60
C GLY A 437 1.73 12.99 -6.05
N THR A 438 2.80 12.67 -5.32
CA THR A 438 3.74 13.64 -4.77
C THR A 438 4.97 13.87 -5.65
N LEU A 439 5.05 13.19 -6.79
CA LEU A 439 6.16 13.31 -7.72
C LEU A 439 6.05 14.61 -8.53
N SER A 440 7.18 15.24 -8.82
CA SER A 440 7.23 16.28 -9.84
C SER A 440 6.97 15.69 -11.24
N GLY A 441 6.57 16.55 -12.19
CA GLY A 441 6.35 16.10 -13.58
C GLY A 441 7.56 15.38 -14.17
N GLY A 442 8.77 15.92 -13.98
CA GLY A 442 10.01 15.28 -14.44
C GLY A 442 10.33 13.96 -13.74
N GLU A 443 10.06 13.80 -12.43
CA GLU A 443 10.22 12.52 -11.73
C GLU A 443 9.26 11.47 -12.29
N ALA A 444 7.98 11.82 -12.47
CA ALA A 444 6.97 10.91 -13.01
C ALA A 444 7.30 10.47 -14.44
N GLN A 445 7.80 11.39 -15.28
CA GLN A 445 8.23 11.12 -16.64
C GLN A 445 9.41 10.14 -16.66
N ARG A 446 10.44 10.37 -15.85
CA ARG A 446 11.62 9.49 -15.77
C ARG A 446 11.29 8.10 -15.21
N ILE A 447 10.35 8.00 -14.25
CA ILE A 447 9.84 6.69 -13.79
C ILE A 447 9.21 5.92 -14.94
N ARG A 448 8.38 6.56 -15.78
CA ARG A 448 7.80 5.93 -16.95
C ARG A 448 8.85 5.50 -17.95
N LEU A 449 9.84 6.38 -18.22
CA LEU A 449 10.96 6.07 -19.09
C LEU A 449 11.70 4.82 -18.58
N ALA A 450 12.06 4.77 -17.29
CA ALA A 450 12.73 3.63 -16.67
C ALA A 450 11.89 2.33 -16.77
N THR A 451 10.56 2.43 -16.61
CA THR A 451 9.65 1.30 -16.75
C THR A 451 9.61 0.77 -18.20
N GLN A 452 9.60 1.67 -19.18
CA GLN A 452 9.60 1.28 -20.61
C GLN A 452 10.92 0.64 -21.03
N ILE A 453 12.05 1.15 -20.56
CA ILE A 453 13.37 0.52 -20.78
C ILE A 453 13.38 -0.90 -20.22
N GLY A 454 12.81 -1.08 -19.01
CA GLY A 454 12.68 -2.38 -18.37
C GLY A 454 11.91 -3.41 -19.19
N SER A 455 10.98 -2.97 -20.04
CA SER A 455 10.19 -3.84 -20.92
C SER A 455 11.00 -4.45 -22.08
N ARG A 456 12.17 -3.90 -22.40
CA ARG A 456 13.05 -4.31 -23.54
C ARG A 456 12.32 -4.44 -24.87
N LEU A 457 11.31 -3.61 -25.11
CA LEU A 457 10.62 -3.56 -26.39
C LEU A 457 11.56 -3.07 -27.48
N SER A 458 11.44 -3.61 -28.68
CA SER A 458 12.17 -3.22 -29.89
C SER A 458 11.18 -2.88 -31.00
N GLY A 459 11.59 -2.00 -31.94
CA GLY A 459 10.76 -1.57 -33.06
C GLY A 459 9.64 -0.58 -32.66
N VAL A 460 9.75 0.07 -31.51
CA VAL A 460 8.78 1.04 -30.99
C VAL A 460 9.27 2.46 -31.25
N LEU A 461 8.34 3.37 -31.54
CA LEU A 461 8.59 4.80 -31.59
C LEU A 461 8.29 5.43 -30.24
N TYR A 462 9.30 5.94 -29.56
CA TYR A 462 9.15 6.72 -28.33
C TYR A 462 9.11 8.21 -28.62
N VAL A 463 8.13 8.90 -28.05
CA VAL A 463 8.01 10.36 -28.13
C VAL A 463 8.15 10.92 -26.72
N LEU A 464 9.18 11.73 -26.51
CA LEU A 464 9.53 12.31 -25.21
C LEU A 464 9.48 13.83 -25.28
N ASP A 465 8.87 14.45 -24.29
CA ASP A 465 8.76 15.91 -24.16
C ASP A 465 9.62 16.39 -22.99
N GLU A 466 10.70 17.10 -23.29
CA GLU A 466 11.68 17.66 -22.34
C GLU A 466 12.15 16.70 -21.23
N PRO A 467 12.67 15.50 -21.55
CA PRO A 467 13.04 14.52 -20.53
C PRO A 467 14.18 14.95 -19.62
N SER A 468 14.99 15.94 -20.01
CA SER A 468 16.09 16.52 -19.21
C SER A 468 15.63 17.53 -18.15
N ILE A 469 14.35 17.95 -18.18
CA ILE A 469 13.85 19.01 -17.30
C ILE A 469 14.09 18.72 -15.81
N GLY A 470 14.67 19.70 -15.11
CA GLY A 470 14.98 19.60 -13.68
C GLY A 470 16.12 18.64 -13.34
N LEU A 471 16.87 18.15 -14.33
CA LEU A 471 18.09 17.40 -14.09
C LEU A 471 19.29 18.33 -13.83
N HIS A 472 20.17 17.89 -12.94
CA HIS A 472 21.51 18.47 -12.87
C HIS A 472 22.34 17.95 -14.05
N GLN A 473 23.26 18.75 -14.57
CA GLN A 473 24.09 18.42 -15.73
C GLN A 473 24.80 17.04 -15.62
N ARG A 474 25.23 16.66 -14.41
CA ARG A 474 25.80 15.33 -14.13
C ARG A 474 24.84 14.18 -14.42
N ASP A 475 23.56 14.37 -14.18
CA ASP A 475 22.56 13.30 -14.36
C ASP A 475 22.04 13.27 -15.80
N ASN A 476 22.15 14.41 -16.53
CA ASN A 476 21.81 14.50 -17.93
C ASN A 476 22.63 13.52 -18.80
N SER A 477 23.93 13.40 -18.53
CA SER A 477 24.80 12.44 -19.25
C SER A 477 24.34 10.98 -19.09
N LYS A 478 23.78 10.60 -17.94
CA LYS A 478 23.21 9.26 -17.70
C LYS A 478 21.92 9.08 -18.51
N LEU A 479 21.06 10.10 -18.53
CA LEU A 479 19.83 10.09 -19.32
C LEU A 479 20.15 9.93 -20.81
N ILE A 480 21.08 10.72 -21.37
CA ILE A 480 21.51 10.62 -22.77
C ILE A 480 21.99 9.21 -23.09
N LYS A 481 22.86 8.62 -22.27
CA LYS A 481 23.33 7.26 -22.45
C LYS A 481 22.19 6.24 -22.44
N THR A 482 21.22 6.45 -21.58
CA THR A 482 20.03 5.60 -21.48
C THR A 482 19.18 5.69 -22.76
N LEU A 483 18.97 6.89 -23.31
CA LEU A 483 18.25 7.12 -24.56
C LEU A 483 18.99 6.48 -25.76
N GLN A 484 20.32 6.61 -25.81
CA GLN A 484 21.14 5.93 -26.81
C GLN A 484 21.03 4.41 -26.74
N ASN A 485 21.04 3.83 -25.54
CA ASN A 485 20.84 2.39 -25.35
C ASN A 485 19.46 1.94 -25.87
N MET A 486 18.40 2.74 -25.67
CA MET A 486 17.08 2.44 -26.23
C MET A 486 17.09 2.44 -27.77
N ARG A 487 17.75 3.42 -28.38
CA ARG A 487 17.95 3.48 -29.82
C ARG A 487 18.68 2.21 -30.32
N ASP A 488 19.76 1.85 -29.67
CA ASP A 488 20.63 0.72 -30.05
C ASP A 488 19.90 -0.63 -29.92
N LEU A 489 18.81 -0.70 -29.13
CA LEU A 489 17.89 -1.85 -29.09
C LEU A 489 16.94 -1.91 -30.30
N GLY A 490 17.07 -1.02 -31.28
CA GLY A 490 16.25 -1.01 -32.50
C GLY A 490 14.98 -0.16 -32.38
N ASN A 491 14.92 0.77 -31.46
CA ASN A 491 13.83 1.72 -31.33
C ASN A 491 14.12 3.05 -32.03
N SER A 492 13.05 3.78 -32.34
CA SER A 492 13.13 5.17 -32.79
C SER A 492 12.72 6.10 -31.66
N LEU A 493 13.46 7.20 -31.47
CA LEU A 493 13.15 8.19 -30.45
C LEU A 493 12.96 9.57 -31.10
N ILE A 494 11.84 10.21 -30.80
CA ILE A 494 11.60 11.62 -31.09
C ILE A 494 11.61 12.36 -29.74
N ILE A 495 12.51 13.32 -29.60
CA ILE A 495 12.73 14.02 -28.35
C ILE A 495 12.57 15.52 -28.61
N VAL A 496 11.63 16.15 -27.94
CA VAL A 496 11.52 17.60 -27.89
C VAL A 496 12.45 18.08 -26.78
N GLU A 497 13.45 18.87 -27.09
CA GLU A 497 14.49 19.28 -26.13
C GLU A 497 15.03 20.68 -26.35
N HIS A 498 15.53 21.25 -25.26
CA HIS A 498 16.18 22.55 -25.23
C HIS A 498 17.61 22.45 -24.66
N ASP A 499 18.04 21.28 -24.25
CA ASP A 499 19.35 21.02 -23.66
C ASP A 499 20.40 20.79 -24.76
N GLU A 500 21.52 21.55 -24.66
CA GLU A 500 22.60 21.50 -25.63
C GLU A 500 23.24 20.11 -25.73
N ASP A 501 23.53 19.48 -24.59
CA ASP A 501 24.19 18.16 -24.58
C ASP A 501 23.31 17.10 -25.26
N THR A 502 22.00 17.11 -25.03
CA THR A 502 21.06 16.20 -25.65
C THR A 502 20.98 16.39 -27.17
N MET A 503 20.94 17.68 -27.62
CA MET A 503 20.94 17.98 -29.05
C MET A 503 22.23 17.51 -29.73
N LEU A 504 23.38 17.74 -29.11
CA LEU A 504 24.69 17.36 -29.68
C LEU A 504 24.91 15.83 -29.76
N HIS A 505 24.20 15.07 -28.94
CA HIS A 505 24.27 13.59 -28.93
C HIS A 505 23.17 12.91 -29.75
N SER A 506 22.28 13.68 -30.40
CA SER A 506 21.26 13.16 -31.30
C SER A 506 21.86 12.75 -32.67
N ASP A 507 21.21 11.83 -33.36
CA ASP A 507 21.59 11.42 -34.70
C ASP A 507 21.14 12.46 -35.73
N TRP A 508 20.01 13.13 -35.47
CA TRP A 508 19.35 14.08 -36.34
C TRP A 508 18.61 15.15 -35.56
N ILE A 509 18.70 16.41 -35.99
CA ILE A 509 17.98 17.53 -35.40
C ILE A 509 17.02 18.11 -36.45
N VAL A 510 15.81 18.42 -36.01
CA VAL A 510 14.83 19.21 -36.77
C VAL A 510 14.61 20.52 -36.00
N ASP A 511 15.10 21.63 -36.55
CA ASP A 511 14.96 22.97 -35.96
C ASP A 511 13.66 23.62 -36.46
N ILE A 512 12.74 23.89 -35.53
CA ILE A 512 11.40 24.41 -35.84
C ILE A 512 11.28 25.86 -35.33
N GLY A 513 10.84 26.75 -36.21
CA GLY A 513 10.67 28.16 -35.85
C GLY A 513 10.02 28.97 -36.99
N PRO A 514 10.35 30.29 -37.16
CA PRO A 514 11.05 31.19 -36.22
C PRO A 514 10.15 31.74 -35.10
N GLY A 515 8.83 31.70 -35.25
CA GLY A 515 7.88 32.26 -34.31
C GLY A 515 7.18 31.18 -33.46
N ALA A 516 6.10 31.59 -32.77
CA ALA A 516 5.27 30.70 -31.96
C ALA A 516 3.78 30.78 -32.40
N GLY A 517 3.01 29.77 -32.07
CA GLY A 517 1.59 29.68 -32.41
C GLY A 517 1.33 29.67 -33.91
N ILE A 518 0.42 30.55 -34.39
CA ILE A 518 0.04 30.66 -35.82
C ILE A 518 1.18 31.21 -36.71
N HIS A 519 2.23 31.76 -36.12
CA HIS A 519 3.41 32.33 -36.82
C HIS A 519 4.64 31.44 -36.70
N GLY A 520 4.50 30.19 -36.26
CA GLY A 520 5.57 29.24 -36.08
C GLY A 520 5.28 27.90 -36.72
N GLY A 521 6.15 26.92 -36.47
CA GLY A 521 5.99 25.56 -36.95
C GLY A 521 6.62 25.28 -38.33
N GLU A 522 7.44 26.22 -38.87
CA GLU A 522 8.22 25.98 -40.07
C GLU A 522 9.51 25.23 -39.74
N VAL A 523 9.91 24.29 -40.59
CA VAL A 523 11.23 23.65 -40.50
C VAL A 523 12.29 24.62 -41.03
N ILE A 524 13.08 25.20 -40.12
CA ILE A 524 14.15 26.17 -40.46
C ILE A 524 15.39 25.47 -40.99
N ALA A 525 15.74 24.34 -40.35
CA ALA A 525 16.85 23.51 -40.74
C ALA A 525 16.61 22.06 -40.24
N ASN A 526 17.17 21.09 -40.93
CA ASN A 526 17.22 19.71 -40.49
C ASN A 526 18.54 19.08 -40.92
N GLY A 527 19.05 18.13 -40.15
CA GLY A 527 20.32 17.48 -40.44
C GLY A 527 21.00 16.95 -39.18
N THR A 528 22.20 16.45 -39.34
CA THR A 528 23.09 16.10 -38.25
C THR A 528 23.42 17.31 -37.37
N PRO A 529 23.87 17.14 -36.12
CA PRO A 529 24.30 18.28 -35.27
C PRO A 529 25.32 19.20 -35.95
N GLU A 530 26.25 18.66 -36.74
CA GLU A 530 27.25 19.43 -37.45
C GLU A 530 26.64 20.23 -38.62
N GLU A 531 25.68 19.69 -39.33
CA GLU A 531 24.96 20.43 -40.38
C GLU A 531 24.13 21.58 -39.81
N ILE A 532 23.48 21.34 -38.65
CA ILE A 532 22.72 22.38 -37.95
C ILE A 532 23.64 23.50 -37.44
N LYS A 533 24.81 23.19 -36.86
CA LYS A 533 25.81 24.17 -36.45
C LYS A 533 26.24 25.06 -37.60
N ASN A 534 26.34 24.53 -38.82
CA ASN A 534 26.77 25.25 -40.00
C ASN A 534 25.62 25.97 -40.73
N SER A 535 24.37 25.70 -40.39
CA SER A 535 23.22 26.35 -41.01
C SER A 535 23.20 27.87 -40.73
N PRO A 536 23.09 28.72 -41.75
CA PRO A 536 23.03 30.18 -41.57
C PRO A 536 21.69 30.64 -40.99
N ASN A 537 20.59 29.90 -41.26
CA ASN A 537 19.24 30.28 -40.90
C ASN A 537 18.83 29.77 -39.51
N SER A 538 19.52 28.75 -38.97
CA SER A 538 19.22 28.18 -37.68
C SER A 538 19.76 29.05 -36.56
N ILE A 539 18.87 29.61 -35.74
CA ILE A 539 19.23 30.32 -34.50
C ILE A 539 19.83 29.32 -33.51
N THR A 540 19.27 28.15 -33.39
CA THR A 540 19.76 27.03 -32.57
C THR A 540 21.20 26.69 -32.98
N GLY A 541 21.47 26.53 -34.29
CA GLY A 541 22.81 26.25 -34.81
C GLY A 541 23.82 27.37 -34.54
N GLN A 542 23.38 28.66 -34.55
CA GLN A 542 24.24 29.78 -34.20
C GLN A 542 24.69 29.72 -32.73
N TYR A 543 23.80 29.30 -31.78
CA TYR A 543 24.16 29.13 -30.39
C TYR A 543 25.01 27.86 -30.17
N LEU A 544 24.65 26.72 -30.75
CA LEU A 544 25.40 25.47 -30.66
C LEU A 544 26.84 25.59 -31.23
N SER A 545 27.04 26.43 -32.20
CA SER A 545 28.37 26.71 -32.80
C SER A 545 29.17 27.80 -32.08
N GLY A 546 28.59 28.48 -31.11
CA GLY A 546 29.19 29.61 -30.42
C GLY A 546 29.26 30.90 -31.26
N ARG A 547 28.72 30.92 -32.51
CA ARG A 547 28.62 32.13 -33.34
C ARG A 547 27.76 33.21 -32.70
N LYS A 548 26.78 32.79 -31.90
CA LYS A 548 25.92 33.67 -31.11
C LYS A 548 25.99 33.21 -29.63
N VAL A 549 26.23 34.16 -28.76
CA VAL A 549 26.32 33.93 -27.30
C VAL A 549 25.53 35.01 -26.57
N ILE A 550 25.02 34.67 -25.39
CA ILE A 550 24.46 35.67 -24.48
C ILE A 550 25.63 36.34 -23.76
N PRO A 551 25.89 37.63 -24.01
CA PRO A 551 27.06 38.29 -23.42
C PRO A 551 26.90 38.42 -21.90
N MET A 552 27.96 38.09 -21.17
CA MET A 552 28.00 38.37 -19.74
C MET A 552 28.26 39.89 -19.57
N PRO A 553 27.44 40.61 -18.78
CA PRO A 553 27.66 42.04 -18.58
C PRO A 553 28.99 42.28 -17.85
N GLU A 554 29.79 43.20 -18.36
CA GLU A 554 31.10 43.60 -17.77
C GLU A 554 30.94 44.18 -16.37
N THR A 555 29.80 44.83 -16.11
CA THR A 555 29.50 45.42 -14.81
C THR A 555 28.19 44.88 -14.25
N ARG A 556 28.21 44.49 -12.99
CA ARG A 556 26.98 44.07 -12.28
C ARG A 556 26.25 45.32 -11.73
N ARG A 557 24.93 45.28 -11.72
CA ARG A 557 24.10 46.27 -11.03
C ARG A 557 24.49 46.34 -9.56
N LYS A 558 24.62 47.56 -8.99
CA LYS A 558 24.78 47.76 -7.55
C LYS A 558 23.50 47.24 -6.87
N GLY A 559 23.65 46.41 -5.88
CA GLY A 559 22.52 45.92 -5.10
C GLY A 559 21.79 47.07 -4.38
N SER A 560 20.49 46.88 -4.11
CA SER A 560 19.68 47.86 -3.36
C SER A 560 20.00 47.90 -1.85
N GLY A 561 20.95 47.11 -1.38
CA GLY A 561 21.22 46.91 0.06
C GLY A 561 20.22 45.98 0.78
N LYS A 562 19.13 45.56 0.11
CA LYS A 562 18.20 44.58 0.63
C LYS A 562 18.78 43.18 0.41
N VAL A 563 18.87 42.40 1.45
CA VAL A 563 19.39 41.03 1.40
C VAL A 563 18.27 40.02 1.73
N VAL A 564 18.36 38.85 1.13
CA VAL A 564 17.58 37.67 1.56
C VAL A 564 18.49 36.87 2.47
N GLU A 565 18.13 36.75 3.74
CA GLU A 565 18.85 35.95 4.72
C GLU A 565 18.24 34.56 4.74
N LEU A 566 19.00 33.53 4.35
CA LEU A 566 18.67 32.13 4.51
C LEU A 566 19.18 31.69 5.88
N LYS A 567 18.25 31.31 6.78
CA LYS A 567 18.56 30.69 8.07
C LYS A 567 18.57 29.18 7.95
#